data_d787171d8e870ed4e1737f8584b1cf39
#
_entry.id   d787171d8e870ed4e1737f8584b1cf39
#
_cell.length_a   1.000
_cell.length_b   1.000
_cell.length_c   1.000
_cell.angle_alpha   90.00
_cell.angle_beta   90.00
_cell.angle_gamma   90.00
#
_symmetry.space_group_name_H-M   'P 1'
#
loop_
_entity.id
_entity.type
_entity.pdbx_description
1 polymer ?
#
loop_
_entity_poly.entity_id
_entity_poly.type
_entity_poly.pdbx_seq_one_letter_code
_entity_poly.pdbx_strand_id
1 'polypeptide(L)'
;MFKNLKKGVIATVLGASLLIPATALAANSYTVVSGDSLWKIAVKTKTGVQELIDANPQLANPNLIYPGQKINVPEQEGQAVEQEVVRLVNVERANAGLPALKSDWELARVAEHKSQDMADKNYFSHTSPTYGSPFTMMKNYGITYKSAGENIAQGQRTASEVVKAWMNSEGHRANILNRNFTHIGVGYVADGNYWTQMFIQK
;
A
#
# COMPACT_ATOMS: atom_id res chain seq x y z
N MET A 1 -45.09 27.41 60.88
CA MET A 1 -43.77 26.79 60.68
C MET A 1 -43.80 26.24 59.24
N PHE A 2 -43.37 27.06 58.25
CA PHE A 2 -43.48 26.74 56.84
C PHE A 2 -42.21 26.25 56.33
N LYS A 3 -42.16 25.01 55.83
CA LYS A 3 -41.01 24.41 55.13
C LYS A 3 -41.07 24.71 53.64
N ASN A 4 -40.16 25.48 53.12
CA ASN A 4 -39.98 25.76 51.70
C ASN A 4 -39.40 24.54 51.00
N LEU A 5 -40.12 23.98 50.04
CA LEU A 5 -39.63 22.97 49.10
C LEU A 5 -39.00 23.67 47.90
N LYS A 6 -37.69 23.56 47.76
CA LYS A 6 -36.98 24.02 46.55
C LYS A 6 -37.15 22.98 45.43
N LYS A 7 -37.81 23.38 44.36
CA LYS A 7 -37.89 22.59 43.10
C LYS A 7 -36.54 22.68 42.39
N GLY A 8 -35.83 21.54 42.27
CA GLY A 8 -34.66 21.42 41.44
C GLY A 8 -35.03 21.32 39.95
N VAL A 9 -34.51 22.20 39.14
CA VAL A 9 -34.61 22.13 37.68
C VAL A 9 -33.54 21.20 37.18
N ILE A 10 -33.91 20.06 36.59
CA ILE A 10 -33.03 19.18 35.91
C ILE A 10 -32.87 19.71 34.47
N ALA A 11 -31.72 20.29 34.15
CA ALA A 11 -31.39 20.68 32.79
C ALA A 11 -30.91 19.43 32.03
N THR A 12 -31.70 18.94 31.11
CA THR A 12 -31.33 17.88 30.18
C THR A 12 -30.47 18.50 29.08
N VAL A 13 -29.16 18.24 29.13
CA VAL A 13 -28.25 18.60 28.04
C VAL A 13 -28.45 17.60 26.90
N LEU A 14 -29.14 18.01 25.84
CA LEU A 14 -29.13 17.29 24.56
C LEU A 14 -27.76 17.45 23.96
N GLY A 15 -26.96 16.38 23.99
CA GLY A 15 -25.71 16.28 23.24
C GLY A 15 -26.02 16.19 21.75
N ALA A 16 -25.86 17.29 21.01
CA ALA A 16 -25.84 17.27 19.56
C ALA A 16 -24.55 16.60 19.12
N SER A 17 -24.62 15.35 18.68
CA SER A 17 -23.52 14.67 17.97
C SER A 17 -23.31 15.39 16.65
N LEU A 18 -22.27 16.21 16.57
CA LEU A 18 -21.77 16.73 15.32
C LEU A 18 -21.23 15.54 14.50
N LEU A 19 -22.02 15.07 13.55
CA LEU A 19 -21.53 14.24 12.45
C LEU A 19 -20.55 15.11 11.64
N ILE A 20 -19.25 14.93 11.90
CA ILE A 20 -18.21 15.46 11.04
C ILE A 20 -18.38 14.70 9.72
N PRO A 21 -18.70 15.36 8.58
CA PRO A 21 -18.71 14.67 7.32
C PRO A 21 -17.28 14.13 7.08
N ALA A 22 -17.15 12.82 6.89
CA ALA A 22 -15.92 12.27 6.36
C ALA A 22 -15.62 13.04 5.08
N THR A 23 -14.55 13.82 5.08
CA THR A 23 -14.04 14.44 3.86
C THR A 23 -13.74 13.29 2.92
N ALA A 24 -14.61 13.07 1.94
CA ALA A 24 -14.33 12.19 0.83
C ALA A 24 -13.07 12.78 0.17
N LEU A 25 -11.93 12.13 0.39
CA LEU A 25 -10.72 12.36 -0.41
C LEU A 25 -11.17 12.30 -1.86
N ALA A 26 -10.83 13.29 -2.65
CA ALA A 26 -11.21 13.36 -4.05
C ALA A 26 -10.58 12.15 -4.74
N ALA A 27 -11.35 11.07 -4.89
CA ALA A 27 -10.90 9.90 -5.61
C ALA A 27 -10.49 10.35 -7.02
N ASN A 28 -9.26 10.08 -7.40
CA ASN A 28 -8.80 10.30 -8.76
C ASN A 28 -9.75 9.54 -9.67
N SER A 29 -10.30 10.17 -10.71
CA SER A 29 -11.21 9.52 -11.64
C SER A 29 -10.59 9.42 -13.02
N TYR A 30 -10.74 8.26 -13.64
CA TYR A 30 -10.38 8.01 -15.02
C TYR A 30 -11.64 8.01 -15.90
N THR A 31 -11.62 8.75 -17.00
CA THR A 31 -12.72 8.69 -17.98
C THR A 31 -12.40 7.64 -19.04
N VAL A 32 -13.26 6.64 -19.17
CA VAL A 32 -13.11 5.55 -20.16
C VAL A 32 -13.09 6.12 -21.58
N VAL A 33 -12.12 5.69 -22.36
CA VAL A 33 -12.05 5.97 -23.80
C VAL A 33 -12.28 4.69 -24.62
N SER A 34 -12.56 4.86 -25.90
CA SER A 34 -12.78 3.70 -26.78
C SER A 34 -11.59 2.75 -26.79
N GLY A 35 -11.87 1.45 -26.62
CA GLY A 35 -10.87 0.39 -26.56
C GLY A 35 -10.27 0.13 -25.19
N ASP A 36 -10.72 0.84 -24.13
CA ASP A 36 -10.35 0.53 -22.75
C ASP A 36 -11.03 -0.74 -22.23
N SER A 37 -10.39 -1.35 -21.26
CA SER A 37 -10.94 -2.36 -20.36
C SER A 37 -10.45 -2.01 -18.94
N LEU A 38 -11.06 -2.55 -17.90
CA LEU A 38 -10.58 -2.33 -16.54
C LEU A 38 -9.11 -2.74 -16.37
N TRP A 39 -8.69 -3.83 -17.05
CA TRP A 39 -7.28 -4.22 -17.05
C TRP A 39 -6.36 -3.15 -17.65
N LYS A 40 -6.73 -2.57 -18.79
CA LYS A 40 -5.94 -1.50 -19.42
C LYS A 40 -5.91 -0.23 -18.54
N ILE A 41 -7.02 0.09 -17.89
CA ILE A 41 -7.10 1.21 -16.95
C ILE A 41 -6.22 0.90 -15.73
N ALA A 42 -6.26 -0.31 -15.17
CA ALA A 42 -5.42 -0.74 -14.07
C ALA A 42 -3.93 -0.54 -14.38
N VAL A 43 -3.47 -0.97 -15.55
CA VAL A 43 -2.09 -0.76 -16.02
C VAL A 43 -1.76 0.75 -16.14
N LYS A 44 -2.67 1.55 -16.72
CA LYS A 44 -2.45 3.00 -16.90
C LYS A 44 -2.39 3.74 -15.56
N THR A 45 -3.20 3.34 -14.60
CA THR A 45 -3.29 3.97 -13.28
C THR A 45 -2.38 3.34 -12.23
N LYS A 46 -1.65 2.28 -12.60
CA LYS A 46 -0.80 1.47 -11.71
C LYS A 46 -1.56 0.91 -10.50
N THR A 47 -2.80 0.54 -10.72
CA THR A 47 -3.74 -0.01 -9.72
C THR A 47 -4.06 -1.44 -10.11
N GLY A 48 -4.46 -2.29 -9.18
CA GLY A 48 -4.95 -3.63 -9.54
C GLY A 48 -6.38 -3.59 -10.09
N VAL A 49 -6.73 -4.60 -10.90
CA VAL A 49 -8.11 -4.71 -11.43
C VAL A 49 -9.12 -4.92 -10.31
N GLN A 50 -8.77 -5.70 -9.28
CA GLN A 50 -9.66 -5.95 -8.14
C GLN A 50 -9.88 -4.67 -7.34
N GLU A 51 -8.83 -3.91 -7.06
CA GLU A 51 -8.90 -2.63 -6.35
C GLU A 51 -9.75 -1.60 -7.14
N LEU A 52 -9.67 -1.62 -8.49
CA LEU A 52 -10.59 -0.81 -9.30
C LEU A 52 -12.04 -1.29 -9.17
N ILE A 53 -12.29 -2.59 -9.13
CA ILE A 53 -13.65 -3.15 -8.97
C ILE A 53 -14.21 -2.72 -7.60
N ASP A 54 -13.43 -2.88 -6.54
CA ASP A 54 -13.82 -2.57 -5.16
C ASP A 54 -14.10 -1.06 -4.97
N ALA A 55 -13.32 -0.20 -5.65
CA ALA A 55 -13.54 1.25 -5.64
C ALA A 55 -14.73 1.70 -6.51
N ASN A 56 -15.34 0.78 -7.27
CA ASN A 56 -16.42 1.07 -8.22
C ASN A 56 -17.62 0.13 -8.06
N PRO A 57 -18.26 0.07 -6.88
CA PRO A 57 -19.38 -0.84 -6.64
C PRO A 57 -20.61 -0.54 -7.50
N GLN A 58 -20.65 0.64 -8.16
CA GLN A 58 -21.68 1.01 -9.13
C GLN A 58 -21.57 0.25 -10.46
N LEU A 59 -20.46 -0.46 -10.74
CA LEU A 59 -20.28 -1.25 -11.95
C LEU A 59 -21.07 -2.57 -11.84
N ALA A 60 -22.22 -2.64 -12.49
CA ALA A 60 -23.03 -3.87 -12.50
C ALA A 60 -22.29 -5.05 -13.16
N ASN A 61 -21.44 -4.78 -14.13
CA ASN A 61 -20.57 -5.74 -14.78
C ASN A 61 -19.18 -5.13 -15.03
N PRO A 62 -18.17 -5.52 -14.24
CA PRO A 62 -16.80 -5.01 -14.40
C PRO A 62 -16.16 -5.31 -15.76
N ASN A 63 -16.66 -6.32 -16.48
CA ASN A 63 -16.17 -6.65 -17.83
C ASN A 63 -16.77 -5.77 -18.93
N LEU A 64 -17.74 -4.91 -18.60
CA LEU A 64 -18.47 -4.10 -19.56
C LEU A 64 -18.46 -2.63 -19.13
N ILE A 65 -17.53 -1.86 -19.66
CA ILE A 65 -17.41 -0.41 -19.47
C ILE A 65 -17.55 0.32 -20.80
N TYR A 66 -18.05 1.55 -20.75
CA TYR A 66 -18.39 2.33 -21.94
C TYR A 66 -17.58 3.64 -22.00
N PRO A 67 -17.22 4.12 -23.20
CA PRO A 67 -16.60 5.43 -23.37
C PRO A 67 -17.42 6.55 -22.70
N GLY A 68 -16.73 7.45 -21.99
CA GLY A 68 -17.35 8.52 -21.18
C GLY A 68 -17.70 8.11 -19.74
N GLN A 69 -17.72 6.83 -19.42
CA GLN A 69 -17.95 6.38 -18.04
C GLN A 69 -16.78 6.78 -17.15
N LYS A 70 -17.07 7.21 -15.92
CA LYS A 70 -16.05 7.53 -14.92
C LYS A 70 -15.77 6.32 -14.05
N ILE A 71 -14.49 5.98 -13.92
CA ILE A 71 -13.96 4.95 -13.04
C ILE A 71 -13.21 5.64 -11.91
N ASN A 72 -13.61 5.41 -10.67
CA ASN A 72 -12.88 5.86 -9.50
C ASN A 72 -11.57 5.08 -9.42
N VAL A 73 -10.46 5.78 -9.30
CA VAL A 73 -9.14 5.19 -9.10
C VAL A 73 -8.78 5.42 -7.63
N PRO A 74 -8.62 4.35 -6.84
CA PRO A 74 -8.25 4.51 -5.44
C PRO A 74 -6.89 5.18 -5.32
N GLU A 75 -6.75 6.10 -4.35
CA GLU A 75 -5.45 6.61 -3.97
C GLU A 75 -4.66 5.49 -3.28
N GLN A 76 -3.42 5.30 -3.70
CA GLN A 76 -2.49 4.44 -2.98
C GLN A 76 -1.85 5.29 -1.87
N GLU A 77 -2.36 5.14 -0.64
CA GLU A 77 -1.73 5.73 0.53
C GLU A 77 -0.30 5.19 0.64
N GLY A 78 0.67 6.06 0.92
CA GLY A 78 2.06 5.63 1.06
C GLY A 78 2.94 5.76 -0.20
N GLN A 79 2.37 5.93 -1.38
CA GLN A 79 3.14 5.93 -2.64
C GLN A 79 4.34 6.91 -2.64
N ALA A 80 4.20 8.08 -2.06
CA ALA A 80 5.29 9.06 -1.97
C ALA A 80 6.43 8.59 -1.06
N VAL A 81 6.10 7.98 0.08
CA VAL A 81 7.10 7.46 1.04
C VAL A 81 7.77 6.20 0.51
N GLU A 82 7.05 5.36 -0.23
CA GLU A 82 7.59 4.17 -0.90
C GLU A 82 8.58 4.55 -2.01
N GLN A 83 8.26 5.57 -2.81
CA GLN A 83 9.18 6.12 -3.81
C GLN A 83 10.44 6.70 -3.17
N GLU A 84 10.32 7.33 -2.01
CA GLU A 84 11.48 7.81 -1.25
C GLU A 84 12.35 6.65 -0.74
N VAL A 85 11.76 5.54 -0.30
CA VAL A 85 12.51 4.32 0.03
C VAL A 85 13.29 3.82 -1.19
N VAL A 86 12.65 3.72 -2.36
CA VAL A 86 13.33 3.30 -3.60
C VAL A 86 14.50 4.23 -3.94
N ARG A 87 14.30 5.54 -3.81
CA ARG A 87 15.35 6.54 -4.03
C ARG A 87 16.55 6.34 -3.08
N LEU A 88 16.27 6.19 -1.78
CA LEU A 88 17.32 5.99 -0.76
C LEU A 88 18.09 4.68 -0.97
N VAL A 89 17.39 3.58 -1.29
CA VAL A 89 18.01 2.30 -1.64
C VAL A 89 18.93 2.46 -2.85
N ASN A 90 18.52 3.21 -3.86
CA ASN A 90 19.36 3.45 -5.03
C ASN A 90 20.58 4.34 -4.71
N VAL A 91 20.51 5.21 -3.71
CA VAL A 91 21.69 5.93 -3.19
C VAL A 91 22.67 4.96 -2.55
N GLU A 92 22.19 4.02 -1.70
CA GLU A 92 23.05 3.01 -1.08
C GLU A 92 23.72 2.09 -2.13
N ARG A 93 22.97 1.71 -3.17
CA ARG A 93 23.51 0.92 -4.29
C ARG A 93 24.56 1.71 -5.08
N ALA A 94 24.33 2.97 -5.37
CA ALA A 94 25.31 3.83 -6.04
C ALA A 94 26.59 3.98 -5.21
N ASN A 95 26.50 4.15 -3.89
CA ASN A 95 27.62 4.18 -2.98
C ASN A 95 28.44 2.88 -3.00
N ALA A 96 27.77 1.75 -3.28
CA ALA A 96 28.39 0.44 -3.44
C ALA A 96 28.84 0.12 -4.91
N GLY A 97 28.73 1.07 -5.83
CA GLY A 97 29.09 0.87 -7.24
C GLY A 97 28.15 -0.05 -8.02
N LEU A 98 26.90 -0.17 -7.58
CA LEU A 98 25.88 -1.02 -8.20
C LEU A 98 24.89 -0.19 -9.04
N PRO A 99 24.33 -0.76 -10.12
CA PRO A 99 23.29 -0.09 -10.89
C PRO A 99 22.02 0.09 -10.08
N ALA A 100 21.30 1.18 -10.35
CA ALA A 100 20.02 1.44 -9.72
C ALA A 100 18.97 0.36 -10.06
N LEU A 101 18.14 0.03 -9.08
CA LEU A 101 16.94 -0.79 -9.29
C LEU A 101 15.84 0.03 -9.95
N LYS A 102 15.13 -0.58 -10.87
CA LYS A 102 13.94 0.00 -11.50
C LYS A 102 12.72 -0.26 -10.60
N SER A 103 11.94 0.77 -10.35
CA SER A 103 10.65 0.60 -9.67
C SER A 103 9.70 -0.24 -10.52
N ASP A 104 9.08 -1.23 -9.90
CA ASP A 104 8.09 -2.12 -10.53
C ASP A 104 6.77 -1.98 -9.78
N TRP A 105 5.75 -1.42 -10.43
CA TRP A 105 4.48 -1.11 -9.79
C TRP A 105 3.67 -2.36 -9.41
N GLU A 106 3.76 -3.44 -10.19
CA GLU A 106 3.09 -4.70 -9.87
C GLU A 106 3.74 -5.34 -8.63
N LEU A 107 5.06 -5.29 -8.55
CA LEU A 107 5.80 -5.76 -7.39
C LEU A 107 5.55 -4.89 -6.15
N ALA A 108 5.41 -3.56 -6.32
CA ALA A 108 5.05 -2.64 -5.24
C ALA A 108 3.66 -2.99 -4.67
N ARG A 109 2.67 -3.25 -5.52
CA ARG A 109 1.34 -3.69 -5.10
C ARG A 109 1.39 -5.01 -4.31
N VAL A 110 2.21 -5.98 -4.71
CA VAL A 110 2.40 -7.22 -3.93
C VAL A 110 3.00 -6.91 -2.55
N ALA A 111 3.99 -6.02 -2.50
CA ALA A 111 4.62 -5.59 -1.25
C ALA A 111 3.63 -4.84 -0.33
N GLU A 112 2.77 -3.98 -0.89
CA GLU A 112 1.71 -3.28 -0.16
C GLU A 112 0.70 -4.26 0.45
N HIS A 113 0.20 -5.22 -0.34
CA HIS A 113 -0.71 -6.26 0.17
C HIS A 113 -0.05 -7.13 1.24
N LYS A 114 1.26 -7.37 1.17
CA LYS A 114 1.99 -8.07 2.23
C LYS A 114 2.04 -7.24 3.52
N SER A 115 2.32 -5.94 3.43
CA SER A 115 2.33 -5.02 4.56
C SER A 115 0.92 -4.90 5.17
N GLN A 116 -0.12 -4.82 4.35
CA GLN A 116 -1.51 -4.78 4.79
C GLN A 116 -1.92 -6.08 5.49
N ASP A 117 -1.57 -7.25 4.95
CA ASP A 117 -1.87 -8.54 5.57
C ASP A 117 -1.18 -8.70 6.94
N MET A 118 0.05 -8.18 7.10
CA MET A 118 0.74 -8.13 8.39
C MET A 118 -0.01 -7.25 9.40
N ALA A 119 -0.48 -6.08 8.97
CA ALA A 119 -1.25 -5.16 9.81
C ALA A 119 -2.60 -5.75 10.20
N ASP A 120 -3.40 -6.20 9.23
CA ASP A 120 -4.77 -6.71 9.43
C ASP A 120 -4.80 -7.96 10.33
N LYS A 121 -3.78 -8.81 10.24
CA LYS A 121 -3.70 -10.08 10.97
C LYS A 121 -2.75 -10.06 12.16
N ASN A 122 -2.19 -8.87 12.43
CA ASN A 122 -1.30 -8.63 13.57
C ASN A 122 -0.18 -9.67 13.69
N TYR A 123 0.58 -9.87 12.61
CA TYR A 123 1.77 -10.71 12.59
C TYR A 123 2.95 -9.99 11.94
N PHE A 124 4.17 -10.47 12.20
CA PHE A 124 5.40 -10.00 11.57
C PHE A 124 6.25 -11.21 11.15
N SER A 125 6.16 -11.60 9.89
CA SER A 125 6.84 -12.78 9.34
C SER A 125 6.93 -12.70 7.82
N HIS A 126 7.98 -13.27 7.24
CA HIS A 126 8.08 -13.48 5.80
C HIS A 126 6.96 -14.39 5.27
N THR A 127 6.56 -15.40 6.02
CA THR A 127 5.46 -16.30 5.64
C THR A 127 4.13 -15.70 6.06
N SER A 128 3.27 -15.41 5.09
CA SER A 128 1.92 -14.93 5.31
C SER A 128 0.96 -16.11 5.58
N PRO A 129 0.04 -15.99 6.56
CA PRO A 129 -1.03 -16.95 6.74
C PRO A 129 -2.04 -16.94 5.57
N THR A 130 -2.10 -15.85 4.78
CA THR A 130 -2.99 -15.71 3.62
C THR A 130 -2.34 -16.19 2.34
N TYR A 131 -1.09 -15.74 2.10
CA TYR A 131 -0.43 -15.84 0.80
C TYR A 131 0.72 -16.84 0.76
N GLY A 132 1.10 -17.41 1.92
CA GLY A 132 2.26 -18.29 2.05
C GLY A 132 3.58 -17.52 2.00
N SER A 133 4.62 -18.12 1.39
CA SER A 133 5.92 -17.47 1.25
C SER A 133 5.85 -16.24 0.33
N PRO A 134 6.78 -15.28 0.43
CA PRO A 134 6.82 -14.14 -0.50
C PRO A 134 6.97 -14.59 -1.94
N PHE A 135 7.65 -15.69 -2.20
CA PHE A 135 7.83 -16.26 -3.54
C PHE A 135 6.53 -16.84 -4.09
N THR A 136 5.75 -17.52 -3.22
CA THR A 136 4.40 -18.01 -3.56
C THR A 136 3.47 -16.84 -3.84
N MET A 137 3.51 -15.80 -3.02
CA MET A 137 2.70 -14.60 -3.19
C MET A 137 3.01 -13.91 -4.52
N MET A 138 4.28 -13.60 -4.82
CA MET A 138 4.69 -13.01 -6.10
C MET A 138 4.18 -13.83 -7.30
N LYS A 139 4.34 -15.15 -7.25
CA LYS A 139 3.87 -16.06 -8.31
C LYS A 139 2.34 -16.01 -8.49
N ASN A 140 1.58 -16.01 -7.42
CA ASN A 140 0.11 -15.94 -7.45
C ASN A 140 -0.39 -14.60 -8.02
N TYR A 141 0.39 -13.52 -7.87
CA TYR A 141 0.14 -12.23 -8.49
C TYR A 141 0.66 -12.13 -9.94
N GLY A 142 1.18 -13.22 -10.50
CA GLY A 142 1.65 -13.26 -11.89
C GLY A 142 3.04 -12.68 -12.11
N ILE A 143 3.78 -12.36 -11.04
CA ILE A 143 5.16 -11.84 -11.16
C ILE A 143 6.09 -12.97 -11.59
N THR A 144 6.78 -12.75 -12.70
CA THR A 144 7.80 -13.66 -13.23
C THR A 144 9.21 -13.11 -12.96
N TYR A 145 10.12 -13.98 -12.54
CA TYR A 145 11.49 -13.59 -12.19
C TYR A 145 12.46 -14.78 -12.28
N LYS A 146 13.77 -14.49 -12.37
CA LYS A 146 14.86 -15.47 -12.27
C LYS A 146 15.28 -15.69 -10.82
N SER A 147 15.35 -14.63 -10.04
CA SER A 147 15.63 -14.66 -8.60
C SER A 147 14.84 -13.56 -7.90
N ALA A 148 14.54 -13.76 -6.62
CA ALA A 148 13.78 -12.82 -5.82
C ALA A 148 14.27 -12.78 -4.37
N GLY A 149 13.96 -11.69 -3.67
CA GLY A 149 14.23 -11.50 -2.26
C GLY A 149 13.19 -10.59 -1.60
N GLU A 150 13.10 -10.67 -0.28
CA GLU A 150 12.21 -9.84 0.51
C GLU A 150 12.92 -9.31 1.75
N ASN A 151 12.68 -8.05 2.07
CA ASN A 151 12.95 -7.45 3.38
C ASN A 151 11.62 -7.00 3.97
N ILE A 152 11.43 -7.20 5.27
CA ILE A 152 10.30 -6.66 6.02
C ILE A 152 10.82 -5.84 7.20
N ALA A 153 10.03 -4.85 7.63
CA ALA A 153 10.30 -4.08 8.83
C ALA A 153 8.99 -3.60 9.48
N GLN A 154 9.05 -3.27 10.76
CA GLN A 154 7.91 -2.78 11.53
C GLN A 154 8.34 -1.69 12.51
N GLY A 155 7.55 -0.63 12.62
CA GLY A 155 7.70 0.42 13.62
C GLY A 155 8.50 1.64 13.16
N GLN A 156 9.26 1.59 12.07
CA GLN A 156 9.93 2.77 11.50
C GLN A 156 8.90 3.71 10.88
N ARG A 157 9.01 4.99 11.18
CA ARG A 157 8.01 6.00 10.78
C ARG A 157 8.34 6.74 9.49
N THR A 158 9.57 6.59 9.00
CA THR A 158 10.05 7.31 7.82
C THR A 158 10.84 6.39 6.88
N ALA A 159 10.89 6.76 5.61
CA ALA A 159 11.72 6.08 4.60
C ALA A 159 13.20 6.01 5.01
N SER A 160 13.72 7.10 5.59
CA SER A 160 15.11 7.16 6.06
C SER A 160 15.37 6.17 7.19
N GLU A 161 14.47 6.09 8.18
CA GLU A 161 14.61 5.17 9.31
C GLU A 161 14.59 3.71 8.85
N VAL A 162 13.66 3.32 7.97
CA VAL A 162 13.55 1.94 7.52
C VAL A 162 14.73 1.53 6.65
N VAL A 163 15.18 2.37 5.71
CA VAL A 163 16.36 2.07 4.89
C VAL A 163 17.61 1.96 5.77
N LYS A 164 17.79 2.86 6.74
CA LYS A 164 18.90 2.78 7.70
C LYS A 164 18.84 1.48 8.52
N ALA A 165 17.66 1.07 8.99
CA ALA A 165 17.49 -0.17 9.74
C ALA A 165 17.87 -1.39 8.88
N TRP A 166 17.41 -1.46 7.63
CA TRP A 166 17.77 -2.53 6.72
C TRP A 166 19.27 -2.54 6.39
N MET A 167 19.88 -1.39 6.15
CA MET A 167 21.33 -1.29 5.88
C MET A 167 22.20 -1.67 7.08
N ASN A 168 21.71 -1.54 8.30
CA ASN A 168 22.40 -1.96 9.52
C ASN A 168 22.23 -3.47 9.84
N SER A 169 21.37 -4.18 9.11
CA SER A 169 21.16 -5.62 9.21
C SER A 169 21.84 -6.35 8.05
N GLU A 170 22.71 -7.29 8.35
CA GLU A 170 23.51 -8.00 7.32
C GLU A 170 22.64 -8.67 6.26
N GLY A 171 21.59 -9.40 6.66
CA GLY A 171 20.70 -10.09 5.74
C GLY A 171 19.90 -9.14 4.87
N HIS A 172 19.33 -8.08 5.45
CA HIS A 172 18.58 -7.08 4.70
C HIS A 172 19.48 -6.28 3.75
N ARG A 173 20.65 -5.88 4.23
CA ARG A 173 21.66 -5.19 3.41
C ARG A 173 22.11 -6.05 2.24
N ALA A 174 22.28 -7.37 2.44
CA ALA A 174 22.66 -8.29 1.37
C ALA A 174 21.61 -8.30 0.23
N ASN A 175 20.33 -8.22 0.53
CA ASN A 175 19.27 -8.07 -0.47
C ASN A 175 19.39 -6.72 -1.20
N ILE A 176 19.52 -5.62 -0.47
CA ILE A 176 19.64 -4.27 -1.05
C ILE A 176 20.83 -4.18 -2.01
N LEU A 177 21.97 -4.77 -1.63
CA LEU A 177 23.21 -4.72 -2.39
C LEU A 177 23.42 -5.92 -3.33
N ASN A 178 22.41 -6.76 -3.52
CA ASN A 178 22.49 -7.87 -4.46
C ASN A 178 22.57 -7.34 -5.90
N ARG A 179 23.68 -7.67 -6.61
CA ARG A 179 23.91 -7.20 -7.98
C ARG A 179 22.99 -7.86 -9.01
N ASN A 180 22.41 -9.01 -8.68
CA ASN A 180 21.53 -9.72 -9.60
C ASN A 180 20.13 -9.12 -9.68
N PHE A 181 19.70 -8.41 -8.64
CA PHE A 181 18.38 -7.76 -8.67
C PHE A 181 18.38 -6.55 -9.62
N THR A 182 17.31 -6.44 -10.37
CA THR A 182 17.10 -5.40 -11.39
C THR A 182 15.90 -4.52 -11.11
N HIS A 183 14.93 -5.02 -10.32
CA HIS A 183 13.69 -4.31 -10.00
C HIS A 183 13.38 -4.40 -8.51
N ILE A 184 12.62 -3.41 -8.04
CA ILE A 184 12.20 -3.25 -6.65
C ILE A 184 10.74 -2.83 -6.60
N GLY A 185 9.99 -3.39 -5.65
CA GLY A 185 8.68 -2.92 -5.20
C GLY A 185 8.71 -2.68 -3.69
N VAL A 186 8.09 -1.61 -3.23
CA VAL A 186 7.99 -1.26 -1.81
C VAL A 186 6.52 -1.09 -1.48
N GLY A 187 6.10 -1.56 -0.31
CA GLY A 187 4.77 -1.37 0.25
C GLY A 187 4.86 -0.91 1.70
N TYR A 188 4.03 0.06 2.04
CA TYR A 188 3.96 0.66 3.38
C TYR A 188 2.53 0.78 3.87
N VAL A 189 2.27 0.36 5.10
CA VAL A 189 1.00 0.56 5.81
C VAL A 189 1.28 1.32 7.10
N ALA A 190 0.62 2.46 7.27
CA ALA A 190 0.84 3.38 8.39
C ALA A 190 0.35 2.80 9.72
N ASP A 191 -0.71 1.99 9.71
CA ASP A 191 -1.19 1.29 10.90
C ASP A 191 -0.17 0.23 11.31
N GLY A 192 0.50 0.46 12.43
CA GLY A 192 1.61 -0.35 12.92
C GLY A 192 2.95 -0.13 12.21
N ASN A 193 3.03 0.75 11.20
CA ASN A 193 4.21 1.03 10.39
C ASN A 193 4.86 -0.24 9.83
N TYR A 194 4.08 -1.01 9.08
CA TYR A 194 4.58 -2.21 8.40
C TYR A 194 5.17 -1.86 7.04
N TRP A 195 6.34 -2.43 6.75
CA TRP A 195 7.11 -2.22 5.53
C TRP A 195 7.46 -3.54 4.88
N THR A 196 7.27 -3.61 3.59
CA THR A 196 7.74 -4.73 2.77
C THR A 196 8.53 -4.18 1.58
N GLN A 197 9.68 -4.78 1.32
CA GLN A 197 10.52 -4.47 0.18
C GLN A 197 10.80 -5.75 -0.56
N MET A 198 10.34 -5.84 -1.80
CA MET A 198 10.54 -7.00 -2.67
C MET A 198 11.49 -6.67 -3.80
N PHE A 199 12.35 -7.63 -4.14
CA PHE A 199 13.35 -7.53 -5.20
C PHE A 199 13.19 -8.66 -6.17
N ILE A 200 13.39 -8.38 -7.46
CA ILE A 200 13.42 -9.41 -8.50
C ILE A 200 14.53 -9.16 -9.53
N GLN A 201 15.01 -10.25 -10.12
CA GLN A 201 15.76 -10.26 -11.36
C GLN A 201 14.83 -10.62 -12.50
N LYS A 202 14.59 -9.69 -13.41
CA LYS A 202 13.91 -9.95 -14.69
C LYS A 202 14.87 -10.42 -15.76
#